data_f4ebb9aa4f8b7a9cd46191d60da248e5
#
_entry.id   f4ebb9aa4f8b7a9cd46191d60da248e5
#
_cell.length_a   1.000
_cell.length_b   1.000
_cell.length_c   1.000
_cell.angle_alpha   90.00
_cell.angle_beta   90.00
_cell.angle_gamma   90.00
#
_symmetry.space_group_name_H-M   'P 1'
#
loop_
_entity.id
_entity.type
_entity.pdbx_description
1 polymer ?
#
loop_
_entity_poly.entity_id
_entity_poly.type
_entity_poly.pdbx_seq_one_letter_code
_entity_poly.pdbx_strand_id
1 'polypeptide(L)'
;MSSQGTEDHSAVKMPCAFEPYKKHKNIGKCLIISNEHFRSPLLCRKGCSVDEKYLSNMFKSLGFHVQVEKNLSANEMIGTLTKVSKENHADNSCFVCVLMSHGEEGTILGSDESWMPIKILTSLMTSDLCPSLRNKPKLFFLQACRGLEYDPGVEADSVEAPCEFFGISDVPEADFLCCYSTVEGYYSWRNPENGSVFIRVLCEMLKDCHLEIIQILTRVNHRVANHFQSYTTAPDTHRKRQMPCFASRLTKDFYLQVPEKKS
;
A
#
# COMPACT_ATOMS: atom_id res chain seq x y z
N MET A 1 55.60 31.04 10.01
CA MET A 1 55.42 30.08 8.92
C MET A 1 54.26 29.18 9.31
N SER A 2 53.06 29.56 8.87
CA SER A 2 51.79 28.84 9.13
C SER A 2 51.42 28.14 7.86
N SER A 3 51.47 26.80 7.85
CA SER A 3 51.03 25.97 6.77
C SER A 3 49.49 25.80 6.88
N GLN A 4 48.79 26.40 5.94
CA GLN A 4 47.35 26.13 5.74
C GLN A 4 47.22 24.78 5.03
N GLY A 5 46.61 23.81 5.74
CA GLY A 5 46.15 22.58 5.15
C GLY A 5 44.91 22.86 4.33
N THR A 6 44.96 22.63 3.02
CA THR A 6 43.83 22.61 2.09
C THR A 6 43.09 21.29 2.30
N GLU A 7 41.92 21.32 2.92
CA GLU A 7 41.00 20.19 2.90
C GLU A 7 40.47 20.02 1.47
N ASP A 8 40.88 18.92 0.85
CA ASP A 8 40.38 18.49 -0.45
C ASP A 8 38.96 17.93 -0.29
N HIS A 9 37.96 18.78 -0.48
CA HIS A 9 36.56 18.36 -0.62
C HIS A 9 36.40 17.75 -2.02
N SER A 10 36.80 16.49 -2.20
CA SER A 10 36.46 15.73 -3.40
C SER A 10 34.96 15.51 -3.40
N ALA A 11 34.24 16.38 -4.12
CA ALA A 11 32.82 16.19 -4.40
C ALA A 11 32.65 14.85 -5.09
N VAL A 12 32.03 13.88 -4.39
CA VAL A 12 31.62 12.61 -4.97
C VAL A 12 30.69 12.95 -6.15
N LYS A 13 31.18 12.80 -7.37
CA LYS A 13 30.37 12.93 -8.58
C LYS A 13 29.32 11.83 -8.55
N MET A 14 28.10 12.19 -8.15
CA MET A 14 26.96 11.31 -8.29
C MET A 14 26.77 10.96 -9.77
N PRO A 15 26.62 9.69 -10.15
CA PRO A 15 26.31 9.33 -11.53
C PRO A 15 24.98 10.00 -11.92
N CYS A 16 25.01 10.71 -13.05
CA CYS A 16 23.88 11.53 -13.53
C CYS A 16 22.71 10.69 -14.10
N ALA A 17 22.81 9.36 -14.14
CA ALA A 17 21.78 8.47 -14.65
C ALA A 17 21.14 7.71 -13.49
N PHE A 18 19.87 8.02 -13.20
CA PHE A 18 19.04 7.30 -12.25
C PHE A 18 18.52 6.04 -12.96
N GLU A 19 19.06 4.88 -12.60
CA GLU A 19 18.63 3.61 -13.21
C GLU A 19 17.37 3.08 -12.53
N PRO A 20 16.38 2.59 -13.30
CA PRO A 20 15.20 1.94 -12.73
C PRO A 20 15.57 0.59 -12.08
N TYR A 21 14.65 0.03 -11.30
CA TYR A 21 14.80 -1.34 -10.80
C TYR A 21 14.93 -2.34 -11.94
N LYS A 22 15.82 -3.32 -11.73
CA LYS A 22 16.08 -4.37 -12.72
C LYS A 22 14.81 -5.19 -12.98
N LYS A 23 14.53 -5.41 -14.25
CA LYS A 23 13.48 -6.34 -14.68
C LYS A 23 13.98 -7.78 -14.60
N HIS A 24 13.15 -8.66 -14.09
CA HIS A 24 13.40 -10.10 -14.05
C HIS A 24 12.39 -10.82 -14.96
N LYS A 25 12.50 -12.14 -15.05
CA LYS A 25 11.67 -12.99 -15.91
C LYS A 25 10.17 -12.81 -15.65
N ASN A 26 9.79 -12.68 -14.38
CA ASN A 26 8.41 -12.49 -13.94
C ASN A 26 8.24 -11.10 -13.33
N ILE A 27 7.05 -10.52 -13.43
CA ILE A 27 6.74 -9.29 -12.70
C ILE A 27 6.74 -9.55 -11.19
N GLY A 28 6.14 -10.63 -10.72
CA GLY A 28 6.16 -11.01 -9.33
C GLY A 28 4.93 -11.72 -8.81
N LYS A 29 4.86 -11.84 -7.49
CA LYS A 29 3.72 -12.38 -6.75
C LYS A 29 2.91 -11.23 -6.15
N CYS A 30 1.58 -11.34 -6.22
CA CYS A 30 0.63 -10.49 -5.51
C CYS A 30 -0.15 -11.34 -4.50
N LEU A 31 0.07 -11.10 -3.21
CA LEU A 31 -0.73 -11.70 -2.12
C LEU A 31 -1.83 -10.72 -1.72
N ILE A 32 -3.08 -11.17 -1.75
CA ILE A 32 -4.24 -10.40 -1.29
C ILE A 32 -4.79 -11.11 -0.05
N ILE A 33 -4.76 -10.43 1.12
CA ILE A 33 -5.41 -10.88 2.34
C ILE A 33 -6.65 -10.04 2.54
N SER A 34 -7.83 -10.68 2.57
CA SER A 34 -9.13 -10.03 2.63
C SER A 34 -9.95 -10.58 3.79
N ASN A 35 -10.12 -9.79 4.83
CA ASN A 35 -10.97 -10.11 5.96
C ASN A 35 -12.33 -9.43 5.82
N GLU A 36 -13.37 -10.22 5.59
CA GLU A 36 -14.75 -9.80 5.50
C GLU A 36 -15.56 -10.24 6.72
N HIS A 37 -15.35 -11.47 7.18
CA HIS A 37 -16.06 -12.06 8.30
C HIS A 37 -15.19 -12.11 9.54
N PHE A 38 -15.77 -11.75 10.68
CA PHE A 38 -15.16 -11.72 12.00
C PHE A 38 -16.00 -12.56 12.97
N ARG A 39 -15.52 -12.81 14.18
CA ARG A 39 -16.29 -13.50 15.21
C ARG A 39 -17.61 -12.79 15.48
N SER A 40 -17.56 -11.46 15.60
CA SER A 40 -18.76 -10.61 15.70
C SER A 40 -19.33 -10.32 14.31
N PRO A 41 -20.58 -10.71 14.03
CA PRO A 41 -21.26 -10.37 12.76
C PRO A 41 -21.38 -8.85 12.53
N LEU A 42 -21.32 -8.04 13.59
CA LEU A 42 -21.39 -6.57 13.50
C LEU A 42 -20.17 -5.97 12.82
N LEU A 43 -19.05 -6.68 12.84
CA LEU A 43 -17.80 -6.27 12.17
C LEU A 43 -17.73 -6.74 10.71
N CYS A 44 -18.77 -7.36 10.18
CA CYS A 44 -18.77 -7.82 8.79
C CYS A 44 -18.52 -6.68 7.80
N ARG A 45 -17.50 -6.85 6.95
CA ARG A 45 -17.05 -5.86 5.94
C ARG A 45 -17.66 -6.17 4.57
N LYS A 46 -18.97 -5.94 4.40
CA LYS A 46 -19.66 -6.16 3.12
C LYS A 46 -18.96 -5.38 1.97
N GLY A 47 -18.88 -5.99 0.78
CA GLY A 47 -18.25 -5.40 -0.39
C GLY A 47 -16.77 -5.77 -0.59
N CYS A 48 -16.17 -6.56 0.30
CA CYS A 48 -14.79 -7.04 0.13
C CYS A 48 -14.61 -7.89 -1.13
N SER A 49 -15.59 -8.71 -1.47
CA SER A 49 -15.58 -9.55 -2.68
C SER A 49 -15.48 -8.73 -3.98
N VAL A 50 -16.01 -7.50 -3.97
CA VAL A 50 -15.89 -6.57 -5.11
C VAL A 50 -14.44 -6.09 -5.24
N ASP A 51 -13.82 -5.67 -4.13
CA ASP A 51 -12.42 -5.25 -4.09
C ASP A 51 -11.47 -6.38 -4.50
N GLU A 52 -11.70 -7.59 -3.98
CA GLU A 52 -10.94 -8.80 -4.35
C GLU A 52 -10.95 -9.05 -5.87
N LYS A 53 -12.14 -8.93 -6.48
CA LYS A 53 -12.31 -9.12 -7.92
C LYS A 53 -11.57 -8.06 -8.73
N TYR A 54 -11.66 -6.78 -8.35
CA TYR A 54 -10.93 -5.69 -9.00
C TYR A 54 -9.43 -5.92 -8.91
N LEU A 55 -8.90 -6.18 -7.72
CA LEU A 55 -7.47 -6.42 -7.48
C LEU A 55 -6.97 -7.66 -8.23
N SER A 56 -7.68 -8.79 -8.10
CA SER A 56 -7.26 -10.04 -8.76
C SER A 56 -7.21 -9.89 -10.27
N ASN A 57 -8.22 -9.25 -10.88
CA ASN A 57 -8.24 -9.02 -12.32
C ASN A 57 -7.12 -8.07 -12.75
N MET A 58 -6.91 -6.98 -11.99
CA MET A 58 -5.88 -5.99 -12.30
C MET A 58 -4.48 -6.59 -12.22
N PHE A 59 -4.12 -7.23 -11.09
CA PHE A 59 -2.79 -7.79 -10.94
C PHE A 59 -2.54 -8.98 -11.88
N LYS A 60 -3.55 -9.81 -12.18
CA LYS A 60 -3.43 -10.84 -13.22
C LYS A 60 -3.20 -10.25 -14.61
N SER A 61 -3.87 -9.16 -14.96
CA SER A 61 -3.66 -8.49 -16.26
C SER A 61 -2.27 -7.87 -16.40
N LEU A 62 -1.63 -7.51 -15.27
CA LEU A 62 -0.24 -7.07 -15.20
C LEU A 62 0.77 -8.24 -15.19
N GLY A 63 0.29 -9.49 -15.20
CA GLY A 63 1.13 -10.68 -15.24
C GLY A 63 1.59 -11.22 -13.88
N PHE A 64 1.06 -10.71 -12.77
CA PHE A 64 1.36 -11.23 -11.44
C PHE A 64 0.78 -12.63 -11.21
N HIS A 65 1.51 -13.45 -10.46
CA HIS A 65 0.95 -14.63 -9.81
C HIS A 65 0.13 -14.17 -8.60
N VAL A 66 -1.20 -14.20 -8.71
CA VAL A 66 -2.12 -13.71 -7.67
C VAL A 66 -2.56 -14.83 -6.75
N GLN A 67 -2.35 -14.65 -5.45
CA GLN A 67 -2.87 -15.51 -4.38
C GLN A 67 -3.83 -14.69 -3.52
N VAL A 68 -5.02 -15.24 -3.24
CA VAL A 68 -6.05 -14.61 -2.40
C VAL A 68 -6.29 -15.48 -1.17
N GLU A 69 -6.15 -14.89 0.00
CA GLU A 69 -6.46 -15.50 1.29
C GLU A 69 -7.59 -14.73 1.95
N LYS A 70 -8.51 -15.45 2.59
CA LYS A 70 -9.74 -14.86 3.15
C LYS A 70 -9.89 -15.17 4.62
N ASN A 71 -10.34 -14.16 5.36
CA ASN A 71 -10.74 -14.29 6.77
C ASN A 71 -9.65 -14.93 7.64
N LEU A 72 -8.43 -14.44 7.48
CA LEU A 72 -7.30 -14.90 8.27
C LEU A 72 -7.31 -14.26 9.66
N SER A 73 -7.10 -15.06 10.69
CA SER A 73 -6.74 -14.58 12.03
C SER A 73 -5.39 -13.84 12.00
N ALA A 74 -5.08 -13.11 13.05
CA ALA A 74 -3.82 -12.40 13.17
C ALA A 74 -2.61 -13.34 13.00
N ASN A 75 -2.63 -14.52 13.64
CA ASN A 75 -1.57 -15.51 13.53
C ASN A 75 -1.50 -16.15 12.14
N GLU A 76 -2.63 -16.39 11.47
CA GLU A 76 -2.65 -16.92 10.11
C GLU A 76 -2.11 -15.92 9.10
N MET A 77 -2.29 -14.60 9.29
CA MET A 77 -1.63 -13.58 8.47
C MET A 77 -0.10 -13.69 8.56
N ILE A 78 0.46 -13.82 9.78
CA ILE A 78 1.90 -14.06 9.99
C ILE A 78 2.33 -15.34 9.29
N GLY A 79 1.61 -16.44 9.52
CA GLY A 79 1.91 -17.76 8.93
C GLY A 79 1.91 -17.71 7.40
N THR A 80 0.97 -17.02 6.80
CA THR A 80 0.85 -16.86 5.35
C THR A 80 2.02 -16.06 4.77
N LEU A 81 2.33 -14.89 5.34
CA LEU A 81 3.48 -14.08 4.91
C LEU A 81 4.82 -14.79 5.16
N THR A 82 4.93 -15.53 6.27
CA THR A 82 6.13 -16.36 6.54
C THR A 82 6.30 -17.48 5.50
N LYS A 83 5.22 -18.09 5.02
CA LYS A 83 5.31 -19.09 3.93
C LYS A 83 5.75 -18.40 2.64
N VAL A 84 5.16 -17.26 2.31
CA VAL A 84 5.51 -16.49 1.09
C VAL A 84 6.95 -15.99 1.15
N SER A 85 7.46 -15.55 2.30
CA SER A 85 8.86 -15.09 2.42
C SER A 85 9.89 -16.20 2.19
N LYS A 86 9.49 -17.46 2.38
CA LYS A 86 10.34 -18.64 2.13
C LYS A 86 10.25 -19.16 0.68
N GLU A 87 9.36 -18.60 -0.13
CA GLU A 87 9.31 -18.92 -1.56
C GLU A 87 10.52 -18.36 -2.30
N ASN A 88 10.83 -18.93 -3.46
CA ASN A 88 11.89 -18.43 -4.30
C ASN A 88 11.37 -17.30 -5.21
N HIS A 89 11.76 -16.07 -4.92
CA HIS A 89 11.45 -14.85 -5.71
C HIS A 89 12.61 -14.42 -6.61
N ALA A 90 13.62 -15.25 -6.85
CA ALA A 90 14.81 -14.86 -7.63
C ALA A 90 14.46 -14.32 -9.02
N ASP A 91 13.49 -14.93 -9.69
CA ASP A 91 13.02 -14.54 -11.02
C ASP A 91 11.93 -13.46 -11.00
N ASN A 92 11.52 -12.96 -9.84
CA ASN A 92 10.50 -11.93 -9.70
C ASN A 92 11.13 -10.53 -9.66
N SER A 93 10.52 -9.57 -10.35
CA SER A 93 10.92 -8.15 -10.33
C SER A 93 10.52 -7.45 -9.04
N CYS A 94 9.38 -7.83 -8.44
CA CYS A 94 8.87 -7.24 -7.21
C CYS A 94 7.98 -8.23 -6.45
N PHE A 95 7.52 -7.79 -5.27
CA PHE A 95 6.46 -8.42 -4.48
C PHE A 95 5.39 -7.39 -4.17
N VAL A 96 4.11 -7.81 -4.22
CA VAL A 96 2.96 -6.99 -3.84
C VAL A 96 2.16 -7.72 -2.76
N CYS A 97 1.77 -6.99 -1.72
CA CYS A 97 0.83 -7.46 -0.71
C CYS A 97 -0.31 -6.45 -0.56
N VAL A 98 -1.55 -6.90 -0.62
CA VAL A 98 -2.73 -6.10 -0.33
C VAL A 98 -3.38 -6.63 0.94
N LEU A 99 -3.52 -5.76 1.94
CA LEU A 99 -4.16 -6.07 3.22
C LEU A 99 -5.47 -5.33 3.32
N MET A 100 -6.58 -6.07 3.42
CA MET A 100 -7.94 -5.51 3.52
C MET A 100 -8.61 -6.03 4.77
N SER A 101 -8.80 -5.18 5.78
CA SER A 101 -9.49 -5.51 7.04
C SER A 101 -10.03 -4.26 7.72
N HIS A 102 -10.55 -4.39 8.94
CA HIS A 102 -10.62 -3.27 9.88
C HIS A 102 -9.20 -2.89 10.31
N GLY A 103 -9.02 -1.64 10.71
CA GLY A 103 -7.73 -1.15 11.16
C GLY A 103 -7.87 0.06 12.06
N GLU A 104 -6.84 0.28 12.82
CA GLU A 104 -6.54 1.50 13.58
C GLU A 104 -5.12 1.93 13.25
N GLU A 105 -4.64 2.99 13.91
CA GLU A 105 -3.30 3.48 13.66
C GLU A 105 -2.24 2.38 13.84
N GLY A 106 -1.47 2.13 12.79
CA GLY A 106 -0.37 1.14 12.77
C GLY A 106 -0.77 -0.33 12.89
N THR A 107 -2.09 -0.66 12.99
CA THR A 107 -2.58 -2.01 13.21
C THR A 107 -3.68 -2.42 12.25
N ILE A 108 -3.83 -3.73 12.05
CA ILE A 108 -4.89 -4.35 11.25
C ILE A 108 -5.55 -5.49 12.04
N LEU A 109 -6.85 -5.68 11.87
CA LEU A 109 -7.63 -6.65 12.63
C LEU A 109 -7.63 -8.02 11.95
N GLY A 110 -7.28 -9.07 12.68
CA GLY A 110 -7.50 -10.45 12.28
C GLY A 110 -8.99 -10.81 12.30
N SER A 111 -9.38 -11.86 11.58
CA SER A 111 -10.76 -12.39 11.62
C SER A 111 -11.16 -12.92 13.02
N ASP A 112 -10.18 -13.23 13.84
CA ASP A 112 -10.29 -13.61 15.26
C ASP A 112 -10.41 -12.40 16.20
N GLU A 113 -10.50 -11.18 15.64
CA GLU A 113 -10.59 -9.91 16.38
C GLU A 113 -9.33 -9.58 17.19
N SER A 114 -8.19 -10.18 16.82
CA SER A 114 -6.89 -9.86 17.40
C SER A 114 -6.21 -8.78 16.55
N TRP A 115 -5.69 -7.73 17.21
CA TRP A 115 -4.94 -6.67 16.56
C TRP A 115 -3.54 -7.14 16.16
N MET A 116 -3.14 -6.85 14.94
CA MET A 116 -1.84 -7.18 14.37
C MET A 116 -1.10 -5.90 13.93
N PRO A 117 0.07 -5.58 14.51
CA PRO A 117 0.88 -4.48 14.02
C PRO A 117 1.30 -4.71 12.55
N ILE A 118 1.01 -3.74 11.68
CA ILE A 118 1.36 -3.80 10.25
C ILE A 118 2.87 -3.99 10.07
N LYS A 119 3.67 -3.35 10.95
CA LYS A 119 5.13 -3.48 10.96
C LYS A 119 5.61 -4.94 11.09
N ILE A 120 4.91 -5.78 11.86
CA ILE A 120 5.25 -7.21 11.98
C ILE A 120 5.05 -7.90 10.62
N LEU A 121 3.93 -7.64 9.96
CA LEU A 121 3.63 -8.25 8.65
C LEU A 121 4.62 -7.79 7.57
N THR A 122 4.92 -6.51 7.50
CA THR A 122 5.86 -5.97 6.50
C THR A 122 7.28 -6.45 6.75
N SER A 123 7.71 -6.62 8.02
CA SER A 123 9.05 -7.08 8.37
C SER A 123 9.36 -8.50 7.91
N LEU A 124 8.33 -9.33 7.68
CA LEU A 124 8.52 -10.69 7.15
C LEU A 124 9.08 -10.72 5.72
N MET A 125 9.04 -9.58 5.01
CA MET A 125 9.53 -9.45 3.64
C MET A 125 10.88 -8.71 3.55
N THR A 126 11.56 -8.47 4.68
CA THR A 126 12.91 -7.90 4.71
C THR A 126 13.94 -8.84 4.07
N SER A 127 15.07 -8.29 3.67
CA SER A 127 16.14 -9.05 3.00
C SER A 127 16.73 -10.17 3.87
N ASP A 128 16.61 -10.07 5.20
CA ASP A 128 17.06 -11.11 6.12
C ASP A 128 16.09 -12.31 6.16
N LEU A 129 14.77 -12.04 6.08
CA LEU A 129 13.74 -13.07 6.15
C LEU A 129 13.30 -13.57 4.76
N CYS A 130 13.50 -12.76 3.71
CA CYS A 130 13.23 -13.09 2.32
C CYS A 130 14.41 -12.68 1.41
N PRO A 131 15.56 -13.39 1.46
CA PRO A 131 16.77 -13.00 0.71
C PRO A 131 16.58 -12.89 -0.81
N SER A 132 15.64 -13.63 -1.37
CA SER A 132 15.34 -13.61 -2.82
C SER A 132 14.63 -12.32 -3.28
N LEU A 133 14.14 -11.47 -2.35
CA LEU A 133 13.61 -10.13 -2.61
C LEU A 133 14.60 -8.99 -2.27
N ARG A 134 15.86 -9.30 -1.95
CA ARG A 134 16.89 -8.26 -1.71
C ARG A 134 17.03 -7.36 -2.94
N ASN A 135 17.07 -6.03 -2.73
CA ASN A 135 17.17 -4.99 -3.76
C ASN A 135 16.01 -5.00 -4.78
N LYS A 136 14.85 -5.54 -4.40
CA LYS A 136 13.64 -5.57 -5.22
C LYS A 136 12.50 -4.83 -4.51
N PRO A 137 11.61 -4.13 -5.23
CA PRO A 137 10.47 -3.45 -4.64
C PRO A 137 9.52 -4.39 -3.90
N LYS A 138 9.12 -4.00 -2.69
CA LYS A 138 8.10 -4.64 -1.86
C LYS A 138 6.99 -3.62 -1.62
N LEU A 139 5.86 -3.81 -2.30
CA LEU A 139 4.74 -2.88 -2.29
C LEU A 139 3.62 -3.41 -1.41
N PHE A 140 3.21 -2.63 -0.41
CA PHE A 140 2.09 -2.93 0.47
C PHE A 140 0.97 -1.92 0.25
N PHE A 141 -0.23 -2.42 -0.04
CA PHE A 141 -1.44 -1.62 -0.17
C PHE A 141 -2.39 -1.98 0.98
N LEU A 142 -2.78 -0.98 1.77
CA LEU A 142 -3.56 -1.17 2.99
C LEU A 142 -4.93 -0.50 2.84
N GLN A 143 -5.96 -1.31 2.70
CA GLN A 143 -7.35 -0.88 2.72
C GLN A 143 -7.93 -1.14 4.11
N ALA A 144 -7.72 -0.20 5.01
CA ALA A 144 -8.18 -0.22 6.39
C ALA A 144 -8.38 1.21 6.90
N CYS A 145 -9.21 1.37 7.92
CA CYS A 145 -9.25 2.63 8.67
C CYS A 145 -7.95 2.83 9.45
N ARG A 146 -7.60 4.08 9.73
CA ARG A 146 -6.47 4.46 10.58
C ARG A 146 -6.92 5.34 11.76
N GLY A 147 -8.19 5.31 12.07
CA GLY A 147 -8.86 6.06 13.12
C GLY A 147 -10.36 6.15 12.87
N LEU A 148 -11.05 6.92 13.70
CA LEU A 148 -12.51 7.04 13.70
C LEU A 148 -13.00 8.39 13.13
N GLU A 149 -12.10 9.32 12.82
CA GLU A 149 -12.46 10.65 12.34
C GLU A 149 -12.96 10.61 10.90
N TYR A 150 -13.92 11.47 10.59
CA TYR A 150 -14.44 11.68 9.25
C TYR A 150 -13.89 12.99 8.69
N ASP A 151 -13.16 12.92 7.58
CA ASP A 151 -12.61 14.09 6.90
C ASP A 151 -13.75 14.99 6.37
N PRO A 152 -13.95 16.20 6.92
CA PRO A 152 -15.00 17.12 6.46
C PRO A 152 -14.68 17.76 5.10
N GLY A 153 -13.46 17.62 4.61
CA GLY A 153 -12.94 18.43 3.49
C GLY A 153 -12.58 19.84 3.93
N VAL A 154 -11.85 20.55 3.09
CA VAL A 154 -11.55 21.97 3.30
C VAL A 154 -12.74 22.79 2.80
N GLU A 155 -13.57 23.32 3.70
CA GLU A 155 -14.42 24.47 3.44
C GLU A 155 -13.61 25.72 3.77
N ALA A 156 -13.74 26.78 2.97
CA ALA A 156 -12.82 27.92 2.92
C ALA A 156 -12.67 28.77 4.20
N ASP A 157 -13.22 28.35 5.34
CA ASP A 157 -13.23 29.10 6.61
C ASP A 157 -12.92 28.28 7.87
N SER A 158 -12.24 27.13 7.79
CA SER A 158 -11.91 26.34 8.98
C SER A 158 -10.49 26.60 9.47
N VAL A 159 -10.39 26.97 10.76
CA VAL A 159 -9.14 27.14 11.51
C VAL A 159 -8.39 25.80 11.59
N GLU A 160 -7.13 25.79 11.17
CA GLU A 160 -6.25 24.62 11.20
C GLU A 160 -6.12 24.05 12.61
N ALA A 161 -6.48 22.79 12.77
CA ALA A 161 -6.01 21.99 13.89
C ALA A 161 -4.53 21.59 13.61
N PRO A 162 -3.62 21.64 14.61
CA PRO A 162 -2.23 21.25 14.39
C PRO A 162 -2.18 19.77 14.03
N CYS A 163 -1.78 19.48 12.81
CA CYS A 163 -1.46 18.13 12.37
C CYS A 163 -0.06 17.77 12.93
N GLU A 164 -0.01 17.08 14.06
CA GLU A 164 1.22 16.46 14.51
C GLU A 164 1.54 15.30 13.56
N PHE A 165 2.55 15.50 12.73
CA PHE A 165 3.06 14.50 11.81
C PHE A 165 3.83 13.43 12.61
N PHE A 166 3.12 12.46 13.16
CA PHE A 166 3.73 11.28 13.74
C PHE A 166 4.27 10.40 12.62
N GLY A 167 5.59 10.22 12.63
CA GLY A 167 6.30 9.47 11.59
C GLY A 167 5.73 8.07 11.40
N ILE A 168 5.49 7.71 10.16
CA ILE A 168 5.11 6.36 9.75
C ILE A 168 6.16 5.39 10.31
N SER A 169 5.79 4.62 11.34
CA SER A 169 6.66 3.64 12.01
C SER A 169 6.80 2.38 11.14
N ASP A 170 7.40 2.55 9.98
CA ASP A 170 7.62 1.46 9.04
C ASP A 170 8.94 0.73 9.27
N VAL A 171 9.09 -0.42 8.62
CA VAL A 171 10.37 -1.14 8.55
C VAL A 171 11.44 -0.22 7.95
N PRO A 172 12.62 -0.06 8.61
CA PRO A 172 13.64 0.90 8.15
C PRO A 172 14.40 0.48 6.89
N GLU A 173 14.10 -0.69 6.32
CA GLU A 173 14.80 -1.22 5.15
C GLU A 173 14.38 -0.50 3.85
N ALA A 174 15.35 -0.34 2.93
CA ALA A 174 15.13 0.20 1.59
C ALA A 174 14.22 -0.70 0.73
N ASP A 175 13.73 -0.15 -0.37
CA ASP A 175 12.93 -0.82 -1.39
C ASP A 175 11.52 -1.22 -0.92
N PHE A 176 11.00 -0.59 0.15
CA PHE A 176 9.60 -0.71 0.58
C PHE A 176 8.77 0.49 0.11
N LEU A 177 7.52 0.20 -0.27
CA LEU A 177 6.49 1.19 -0.57
C LEU A 177 5.21 0.76 0.16
N CYS A 178 4.74 1.57 1.11
CA CYS A 178 3.50 1.35 1.86
C CYS A 178 2.47 2.39 1.46
N CYS A 179 1.33 1.95 0.96
CA CYS A 179 0.23 2.81 0.50
C CYS A 179 -0.99 2.55 1.37
N TYR A 180 -1.53 3.61 1.95
CA TYR A 180 -2.67 3.57 2.84
C TYR A 180 -3.87 4.20 2.17
N SER A 181 -5.04 3.60 2.34
CA SER A 181 -6.30 4.10 1.78
C SER A 181 -6.72 5.45 2.36
N THR A 182 -6.22 5.81 3.54
CA THR A 182 -6.49 7.08 4.22
C THR A 182 -5.28 7.52 5.05
N VAL A 183 -5.21 8.81 5.38
CA VAL A 183 -4.24 9.36 6.32
C VAL A 183 -4.54 8.91 7.75
N GLU A 184 -3.58 9.10 8.64
CA GLU A 184 -3.66 8.77 10.06
C GLU A 184 -4.82 9.50 10.75
N GLY A 185 -5.49 8.83 11.69
CA GLY A 185 -6.65 9.35 12.42
C GLY A 185 -8.00 9.15 11.70
N TYR A 186 -8.00 8.88 10.39
CA TYR A 186 -9.20 8.97 9.57
C TYR A 186 -9.78 7.63 9.13
N TYR A 187 -11.10 7.68 8.85
CA TYR A 187 -11.90 6.58 8.34
C TYR A 187 -11.62 6.33 6.84
N SER A 188 -11.68 5.06 6.43
CA SER A 188 -11.56 4.64 5.04
C SER A 188 -12.90 4.13 4.50
N TRP A 189 -13.39 4.78 3.44
CA TRP A 189 -14.74 4.54 2.92
C TRP A 189 -14.82 3.30 2.02
N ARG A 190 -15.89 2.52 2.24
CA ARG A 190 -16.25 1.37 1.41
C ARG A 190 -17.76 1.32 1.20
N ASN A 191 -18.18 1.04 -0.03
CA ASN A 191 -19.57 0.80 -0.40
C ASN A 191 -19.81 -0.72 -0.54
N PRO A 192 -20.90 -1.27 0.03
CA PRO A 192 -21.20 -2.71 -0.07
C PRO A 192 -21.35 -3.24 -1.52
N GLU A 193 -21.84 -2.40 -2.43
CA GLU A 193 -22.09 -2.78 -3.83
C GLU A 193 -20.91 -2.49 -4.77
N ASN A 194 -20.18 -1.39 -4.50
CA ASN A 194 -19.15 -0.87 -5.40
C ASN A 194 -17.73 -1.05 -4.88
N GLY A 195 -17.55 -1.61 -3.66
CA GLY A 195 -16.26 -1.77 -3.02
C GLY A 195 -15.70 -0.46 -2.45
N SER A 196 -14.41 -0.46 -2.19
CA SER A 196 -13.66 0.68 -1.62
C SER A 196 -13.25 1.66 -2.69
N VAL A 197 -13.42 2.96 -2.41
CA VAL A 197 -13.02 4.00 -3.37
C VAL A 197 -11.53 3.93 -3.69
N PHE A 198 -10.69 3.69 -2.69
CA PHE A 198 -9.24 3.57 -2.86
C PHE A 198 -8.88 2.42 -3.80
N ILE A 199 -9.39 1.20 -3.56
CA ILE A 199 -9.09 0.02 -4.39
C ILE A 199 -9.56 0.22 -5.82
N ARG A 200 -10.76 0.76 -6.02
CA ARG A 200 -11.28 1.03 -7.37
C ARG A 200 -10.40 2.01 -8.12
N VAL A 201 -10.05 3.15 -7.51
CA VAL A 201 -9.20 4.16 -8.12
C VAL A 201 -7.78 3.65 -8.33
N LEU A 202 -7.22 2.89 -7.37
CA LEU A 202 -5.91 2.24 -7.53
C LEU A 202 -5.90 1.34 -8.76
N CYS A 203 -6.88 0.43 -8.91
CA CYS A 203 -6.97 -0.46 -10.06
C CYS A 203 -7.18 0.29 -11.38
N GLU A 204 -7.88 1.43 -11.36
CA GLU A 204 -8.04 2.26 -12.54
C GLU A 204 -6.71 2.91 -12.97
N MET A 205 -5.96 3.49 -12.02
CA MET A 205 -4.69 4.18 -12.31
C MET A 205 -3.55 3.21 -12.64
N LEU A 206 -3.57 1.99 -12.13
CA LEU A 206 -2.59 0.95 -12.47
C LEU A 206 -2.67 0.51 -13.94
N LYS A 207 -3.73 0.87 -14.69
CA LYS A 207 -3.79 0.65 -16.14
C LYS A 207 -2.77 1.50 -16.91
N ASP A 208 -2.37 2.62 -16.34
CA ASP A 208 -1.35 3.50 -16.92
C ASP A 208 0.07 3.01 -16.57
N CYS A 209 0.33 1.72 -16.82
CA CYS A 209 1.53 0.98 -16.42
C CYS A 209 2.85 1.51 -17.03
N HIS A 210 2.80 2.45 -17.97
CA HIS A 210 3.95 3.18 -18.53
C HIS A 210 4.46 4.28 -17.60
N LEU A 211 3.68 4.66 -16.59
CA LEU A 211 4.08 5.64 -15.60
C LEU A 211 4.86 4.98 -14.46
N GLU A 212 5.75 5.75 -13.85
CA GLU A 212 6.44 5.35 -12.63
C GLU A 212 5.46 5.23 -11.46
N ILE A 213 5.68 4.28 -10.54
CA ILE A 213 4.71 3.92 -9.48
C ILE A 213 4.30 5.12 -8.61
N ILE A 214 5.23 6.01 -8.27
CA ILE A 214 4.93 7.20 -7.47
C ILE A 214 4.05 8.19 -8.25
N GLN A 215 4.24 8.28 -9.57
CA GLN A 215 3.37 9.08 -10.42
C GLN A 215 1.96 8.50 -10.47
N ILE A 216 1.81 7.17 -10.53
CA ILE A 216 0.51 6.48 -10.45
C ILE A 216 -0.16 6.80 -9.12
N LEU A 217 0.55 6.64 -8.00
CA LEU A 217 0.01 6.87 -6.66
C LEU A 217 -0.37 8.33 -6.41
N THR A 218 0.38 9.27 -6.95
CA THR A 218 0.02 10.70 -6.91
C THR A 218 -1.33 10.93 -7.62
N ARG A 219 -1.58 10.25 -8.75
CA ARG A 219 -2.87 10.31 -9.45
C ARG A 219 -3.99 9.64 -8.66
N VAL A 220 -3.69 8.54 -7.95
CA VAL A 220 -4.65 7.91 -7.03
C VAL A 220 -5.06 8.90 -5.95
N ASN A 221 -4.09 9.55 -5.29
CA ASN A 221 -4.34 10.56 -4.27
C ASN A 221 -5.21 11.69 -4.81
N HIS A 222 -4.83 12.27 -5.95
CA HIS A 222 -5.60 13.33 -6.61
C HIS A 222 -7.04 12.90 -6.88
N ARG A 223 -7.23 11.70 -7.43
CA ARG A 223 -8.54 11.22 -7.84
C ARG A 223 -9.45 10.91 -6.65
N VAL A 224 -8.92 10.31 -5.60
CA VAL A 224 -9.70 10.05 -4.38
C VAL A 224 -10.03 11.36 -3.66
N ALA A 225 -9.06 12.23 -3.44
CA ALA A 225 -9.27 13.48 -2.70
C ALA A 225 -10.27 14.43 -3.39
N ASN A 226 -10.17 14.57 -4.72
CA ASN A 226 -10.96 15.57 -5.45
C ASN A 226 -12.29 15.04 -6.02
N HIS A 227 -12.42 13.72 -6.26
CA HIS A 227 -13.60 13.16 -6.91
C HIS A 227 -14.42 12.22 -6.05
N PHE A 228 -13.99 11.96 -4.80
CA PHE A 228 -14.78 11.18 -3.86
C PHE A 228 -15.47 12.08 -2.84
N GLN A 229 -16.72 11.75 -2.57
CA GLN A 229 -17.50 12.28 -1.46
C GLN A 229 -18.45 11.19 -0.98
N SER A 230 -18.56 11.00 0.35
CA SER A 230 -19.48 10.03 0.91
C SER A 230 -20.93 10.45 0.74
N TYR A 231 -21.82 9.49 0.44
CA TYR A 231 -23.25 9.67 0.33
C TYR A 231 -23.95 8.77 1.34
N THR A 232 -24.44 9.36 2.41
CA THR A 232 -25.11 8.63 3.50
C THR A 232 -26.36 9.40 3.96
N THR A 233 -27.24 8.74 4.68
CA THR A 233 -28.43 9.36 5.29
C THR A 233 -28.12 10.05 6.62
N ALA A 234 -27.01 9.70 7.28
CA ALA A 234 -26.62 10.29 8.56
C ALA A 234 -25.78 11.55 8.31
N PRO A 235 -26.12 12.71 8.92
CA PRO A 235 -25.43 13.99 8.69
C PRO A 235 -23.93 13.92 8.97
N ASP A 236 -23.53 13.23 10.04
CA ASP A 236 -22.13 13.15 10.48
C ASP A 236 -21.23 12.37 9.51
N THR A 237 -21.80 11.56 8.65
CA THR A 237 -21.09 10.74 7.66
C THR A 237 -21.38 11.14 6.22
N HIS A 238 -22.25 12.12 5.99
CA HIS A 238 -22.58 12.66 4.67
C HIS A 238 -21.55 13.69 4.22
N ARG A 239 -21.24 13.70 2.91
CA ARG A 239 -20.30 14.66 2.28
C ARG A 239 -18.87 14.65 2.82
N LYS A 240 -18.43 13.51 3.39
CA LYS A 240 -17.05 13.37 3.87
C LYS A 240 -16.11 13.02 2.73
N ARG A 241 -14.85 13.41 2.88
CA ARG A 241 -13.77 13.17 1.93
C ARG A 241 -12.90 11.98 2.36
N GLN A 242 -11.93 11.65 1.56
CA GLN A 242 -10.88 10.68 1.88
C GLN A 242 -9.59 11.08 1.19
N MET A 243 -8.49 11.07 1.92
CA MET A 243 -7.16 11.35 1.41
C MET A 243 -6.27 10.12 1.59
N PRO A 244 -5.93 9.37 0.54
CA PRO A 244 -4.92 8.33 0.63
C PRO A 244 -3.53 8.93 0.86
N CYS A 245 -2.62 8.12 1.39
CA CYS A 245 -1.22 8.51 1.51
C CYS A 245 -0.30 7.34 1.23
N PHE A 246 0.98 7.63 0.99
CA PHE A 246 1.99 6.58 0.86
C PHE A 246 3.33 7.02 1.44
N ALA A 247 4.09 6.04 1.92
CA ALA A 247 5.47 6.19 2.34
C ALA A 247 6.36 5.37 1.43
N SER A 248 7.32 6.01 0.78
CA SER A 248 8.25 5.37 -0.14
C SER A 248 9.66 5.38 0.40
N ARG A 249 10.28 4.21 0.41
CA ARG A 249 11.72 4.00 0.59
C ARG A 249 12.31 3.30 -0.64
N LEU A 250 11.64 3.44 -1.78
CA LEU A 250 12.18 3.03 -3.05
C LEU A 250 13.44 3.86 -3.36
N THR A 251 14.47 3.20 -3.84
CA THR A 251 15.77 3.81 -4.13
C THR A 251 16.01 3.97 -5.64
N LYS A 252 15.05 3.54 -6.46
CA LYS A 252 15.08 3.61 -7.92
C LYS A 252 13.66 3.79 -8.46
N ASP A 253 13.54 4.20 -9.72
CA ASP A 253 12.25 4.23 -10.41
C ASP A 253 11.69 2.83 -10.60
N PHE A 254 10.41 2.65 -10.34
CA PHE A 254 9.73 1.38 -10.52
C PHE A 254 8.55 1.49 -11.48
N TYR A 255 8.59 0.68 -12.54
CA TYR A 255 7.56 0.61 -13.57
C TYR A 255 6.88 -0.76 -13.56
N LEU A 256 5.54 -0.78 -13.45
CA LEU A 256 4.74 -1.97 -13.70
C LEU A 256 4.67 -2.19 -15.20
N GLN A 257 4.98 -3.41 -15.65
CA GLN A 257 4.98 -3.73 -17.07
C GLN A 257 3.84 -4.67 -17.42
N VAL A 258 3.11 -4.31 -18.45
CA VAL A 258 2.16 -5.23 -19.07
C VAL A 258 2.95 -6.37 -19.72
N PRO A 259 2.58 -7.65 -19.53
CA PRO A 259 3.17 -8.75 -20.26
C PRO A 259 3.04 -8.50 -21.77
N GLU A 260 4.12 -8.69 -22.53
CA GLU A 260 4.03 -8.69 -23.99
C GLU A 260 3.02 -9.75 -24.41
N LYS A 261 2.02 -9.36 -25.19
CA LYS A 261 1.11 -10.32 -25.79
C LYS A 261 1.97 -11.23 -26.66
N LYS A 262 2.06 -12.51 -26.31
CA LYS A 262 2.60 -13.51 -27.23
C LYS A 262 1.77 -13.47 -28.48
N SER A 263 2.35 -12.95 -29.57
CA SER A 263 1.81 -12.99 -30.94
C SER A 263 1.67 -14.43 -31.41
#